data_1260016bbe6ff0d1a79857ebe42e8308
#
_entry.id   1260016bbe6ff0d1a79857ebe42e8308
#
_cell.length_a   1.000
_cell.length_b   1.000
_cell.length_c   1.000
_cell.angle_alpha   90.00
_cell.angle_beta   90.00
_cell.angle_gamma   90.00
#
_symmetry.space_group_name_H-M   'P 1'
#
loop_
_entity.id
_entity.type
_entity.pdbx_description
1 polymer ?
#
loop_
_entity_poly.entity_id
_entity_poly.type
_entity_poly.pdbx_seq_one_letter_code
_entity_poly.pdbx_strand_id
1 'polypeptide(L)'
;MLDVSCLYIIMCKKFRYLIVLKRFIIIWILLVGVLEVRAQYDPSYSHYFDMEPSFNPAAVGKQSKLNVTAAYALDMAGFEHNPRTFQVAADMPFFLFNHRHGVGLSLQNDQIGLFTHQRLALQYALQNKLLGGTLSVGVQGGMLSEKFDGSKVDLGESSDPAFSTSDVNGSGMDLSLGLYYQHKAWYVGLSAQHLTSPTINLGETNELKIDATYYLTGGYNIRLRNPFLTIKPSVLVTTDGTTWRGDLTGRLVYQYEKRMLYGGVT
;
A
#
# COMPACT_ATOMS: atom_id res chain seq x y z
N MET A 1 -54.23 31.39 -18.92
CA MET A 1 -53.61 32.17 -17.85
C MET A 1 -52.92 31.16 -16.94
N LEU A 2 -51.62 30.93 -17.12
CA LEU A 2 -50.87 30.03 -16.23
C LEU A 2 -50.68 30.77 -14.90
N ASP A 3 -51.11 30.09 -13.84
CA ASP A 3 -51.13 30.65 -12.48
C ASP A 3 -49.69 30.85 -11.97
N VAL A 4 -49.28 32.11 -11.93
CA VAL A 4 -47.93 32.56 -11.47
C VAL A 4 -47.66 32.08 -10.03
N SER A 5 -48.74 31.90 -9.24
CA SER A 5 -48.68 31.41 -7.86
C SER A 5 -48.14 29.97 -7.75
N CYS A 6 -48.48 29.13 -8.72
CA CYS A 6 -48.06 27.72 -8.72
C CYS A 6 -46.55 27.61 -9.04
N LEU A 7 -46.02 28.45 -9.95
CA LEU A 7 -44.61 28.50 -10.32
C LEU A 7 -43.74 28.98 -9.12
N TYR A 8 -44.24 29.96 -8.37
CA TYR A 8 -43.57 30.51 -7.20
C TYR A 8 -43.45 29.46 -6.07
N ILE A 9 -44.47 28.65 -5.85
CA ILE A 9 -44.49 27.59 -4.84
C ILE A 9 -43.51 26.47 -5.22
N ILE A 10 -43.41 26.09 -6.48
CA ILE A 10 -42.47 25.07 -6.99
C ILE A 10 -41.03 25.54 -6.84
N MET A 11 -40.75 26.80 -7.20
CA MET A 11 -39.43 27.42 -7.06
C MET A 11 -39.00 27.49 -5.56
N CYS A 12 -39.91 27.88 -4.69
CA CYS A 12 -39.64 28.01 -3.25
C CYS A 12 -39.36 26.64 -2.60
N LYS A 13 -40.09 25.58 -2.99
CA LYS A 13 -39.81 24.19 -2.58
C LYS A 13 -38.42 23.70 -3.06
N LYS A 14 -38.09 23.94 -4.35
CA LYS A 14 -36.81 23.55 -4.93
C LYS A 14 -35.64 24.25 -4.24
N PHE A 15 -35.78 25.51 -3.87
CA PHE A 15 -34.77 26.29 -3.14
C PHE A 15 -34.57 25.78 -1.70
N ARG A 16 -35.65 25.40 -1.01
CA ARG A 16 -35.57 24.76 0.32
C ARG A 16 -34.83 23.41 0.27
N TYR A 17 -35.13 22.56 -0.70
CA TYR A 17 -34.41 21.28 -0.89
C TYR A 17 -32.92 21.49 -1.14
N LEU A 18 -32.54 22.50 -1.92
CA LEU A 18 -31.13 22.81 -2.21
C LEU A 18 -30.37 23.27 -0.94
N ILE A 19 -31.04 24.05 -0.08
CA ILE A 19 -30.46 24.51 1.19
C ILE A 19 -30.28 23.34 2.17
N VAL A 20 -31.27 22.46 2.27
CA VAL A 20 -31.20 21.27 3.12
C VAL A 20 -30.09 20.33 2.62
N LEU A 21 -29.99 20.11 1.31
CA LEU A 21 -28.95 19.29 0.71
C LEU A 21 -27.55 19.85 0.97
N LYS A 22 -27.38 21.17 0.81
CA LYS A 22 -26.09 21.84 1.15
C LYS A 22 -25.72 21.69 2.61
N ARG A 23 -26.68 21.84 3.54
CA ARG A 23 -26.42 21.63 4.97
C ARG A 23 -26.07 20.20 5.28
N PHE A 24 -26.72 19.24 4.64
CA PHE A 24 -26.41 17.80 4.79
C PHE A 24 -24.99 17.48 4.28
N ILE A 25 -24.59 18.05 3.14
CA ILE A 25 -23.24 17.88 2.57
C ILE A 25 -22.18 18.49 3.50
N ILE A 26 -22.44 19.70 4.05
CA ILE A 26 -21.51 20.36 4.97
C ILE A 26 -21.37 19.55 6.27
N ILE A 27 -22.48 19.05 6.83
CA ILE A 27 -22.44 18.19 8.03
C ILE A 27 -21.68 16.90 7.75
N TRP A 28 -21.88 16.28 6.58
CA TRP A 28 -21.14 15.08 6.16
C TRP A 28 -19.64 15.35 6.02
N ILE A 29 -19.25 16.48 5.40
CA ILE A 29 -17.84 16.91 5.27
C ILE A 29 -17.22 17.15 6.65
N LEU A 30 -17.95 17.82 7.58
CA LEU A 30 -17.50 18.04 8.95
C LEU A 30 -17.36 16.73 9.75
N LEU A 31 -18.27 15.78 9.56
CA LEU A 31 -18.22 14.46 10.21
C LEU A 31 -17.03 13.62 9.73
N VAL A 32 -16.72 13.69 8.43
CA VAL A 32 -15.54 13.02 7.85
C VAL A 32 -14.24 13.68 8.31
N GLY A 33 -14.24 15.00 8.57
CA GLY A 33 -13.08 15.76 9.05
C GLY A 33 -12.69 15.51 10.52
N VAL A 34 -13.50 14.78 11.29
CA VAL A 34 -13.21 14.40 12.70
C VAL A 34 -12.51 13.03 12.81
N LEU A 35 -12.32 12.32 11.68
CA LEU A 35 -11.58 11.06 11.70
C LEU A 35 -10.11 11.34 12.05
N GLU A 36 -9.64 10.71 13.12
CA GLU A 36 -8.23 10.78 13.53
C GLU A 36 -7.37 10.31 12.35
N VAL A 37 -6.55 11.20 11.82
CA VAL A 37 -5.55 10.86 10.79
C VAL A 37 -4.34 10.30 11.54
N ARG A 38 -4.21 8.98 11.56
CA ARG A 38 -2.99 8.29 11.99
C ARG A 38 -2.17 7.93 10.77
N ALA A 39 -0.86 8.14 10.83
CA ALA A 39 0.04 7.74 9.76
C ALA A 39 0.26 6.21 9.83
N GLN A 40 0.11 5.52 8.70
CA GLN A 40 0.50 4.12 8.58
C GLN A 40 2.02 4.03 8.48
N TYR A 41 2.61 3.00 9.10
CA TYR A 41 4.05 2.78 9.10
C TYR A 41 4.59 2.45 7.71
N ASP A 42 3.91 1.57 6.97
CA ASP A 42 4.35 1.14 5.65
C ASP A 42 4.16 2.22 4.59
N PRO A 43 5.16 2.44 3.70
CA PRO A 43 5.01 3.37 2.60
C PRO A 43 3.96 2.88 1.59
N SER A 44 3.31 3.83 0.97
CA SER A 44 2.26 3.57 0.00
C SER A 44 2.74 3.83 -1.42
N TYR A 45 2.35 2.96 -2.35
CA TYR A 45 2.73 3.06 -3.75
C TYR A 45 1.51 3.17 -4.66
N SER A 46 1.48 4.17 -5.52
CA SER A 46 0.42 4.30 -6.54
C SER A 46 0.44 3.13 -7.54
N HIS A 47 1.62 2.51 -7.75
CA HIS A 47 1.80 1.35 -8.64
C HIS A 47 1.82 0.02 -7.86
N TYR A 48 1.02 -0.11 -6.79
CA TYR A 48 0.98 -1.30 -5.93
C TYR A 48 0.79 -2.61 -6.71
N PHE A 49 0.10 -2.59 -7.83
CA PHE A 49 -0.20 -3.75 -8.66
C PHE A 49 1.03 -4.38 -9.36
N ASP A 50 2.13 -3.63 -9.50
CA ASP A 50 3.42 -4.14 -10.00
C ASP A 50 4.33 -4.55 -8.83
N MET A 51 3.96 -4.20 -7.61
CA MET A 51 4.72 -4.39 -6.37
C MET A 51 4.04 -5.34 -5.38
N GLU A 52 3.14 -6.20 -5.85
CA GLU A 52 2.40 -7.13 -4.97
C GLU A 52 3.29 -7.95 -4.02
N PRO A 53 4.49 -8.45 -4.43
CA PRO A 53 5.39 -9.15 -3.50
C PRO A 53 5.85 -8.30 -2.31
N SER A 54 5.83 -6.97 -2.39
CA SER A 54 6.28 -6.12 -1.30
C SER A 54 5.33 -6.08 -0.10
N PHE A 55 4.04 -6.34 -0.31
CA PHE A 55 3.05 -6.37 0.76
C PHE A 55 2.35 -7.75 0.91
N ASN A 56 2.52 -8.67 -0.06
CA ASN A 56 1.95 -10.02 0.04
C ASN A 56 2.98 -11.09 -0.38
N PRO A 57 3.56 -11.84 0.56
CA PRO A 57 4.55 -12.87 0.24
C PRO A 57 3.99 -14.01 -0.61
N ALA A 58 2.67 -14.23 -0.63
CA ALA A 58 2.07 -15.24 -1.49
C ALA A 58 2.07 -14.86 -2.99
N ALA A 59 2.38 -13.60 -3.33
CA ALA A 59 2.49 -13.14 -4.71
C ALA A 59 3.85 -13.47 -5.36
N VAL A 60 4.87 -13.90 -4.59
CA VAL A 60 6.20 -14.24 -5.14
C VAL A 60 6.14 -15.47 -6.06
N GLY A 61 6.92 -15.45 -7.13
CA GLY A 61 6.94 -16.52 -8.13
C GLY A 61 5.64 -16.64 -8.95
N LYS A 62 4.76 -15.66 -8.91
CA LYS A 62 3.52 -15.63 -9.71
C LYS A 62 3.81 -15.62 -11.20
N GLN A 63 4.81 -14.89 -11.62
CA GLN A 63 5.27 -14.88 -13.00
C GLN A 63 6.12 -16.14 -13.29
N SER A 64 6.20 -16.54 -14.59
CA SER A 64 6.94 -17.74 -14.97
C SER A 64 8.44 -17.51 -15.24
N LYS A 65 8.97 -16.38 -14.80
CA LYS A 65 10.36 -15.95 -14.98
C LYS A 65 10.82 -15.13 -13.79
N LEU A 66 12.12 -14.87 -13.72
CA LEU A 66 12.66 -13.89 -12.80
C LEU A 66 11.98 -12.54 -13.04
N ASN A 67 11.42 -11.99 -12.00
CA ASN A 67 10.83 -10.67 -11.97
C ASN A 67 11.66 -9.78 -11.03
N VAL A 68 12.04 -8.60 -11.50
CA VAL A 68 12.76 -7.61 -10.70
C VAL A 68 11.98 -6.32 -10.79
N THR A 69 11.59 -5.77 -9.65
CA THR A 69 10.85 -4.51 -9.55
C THR A 69 11.67 -3.56 -8.71
N ALA A 70 11.84 -2.33 -9.20
CA ALA A 70 12.44 -1.25 -8.45
C ALA A 70 11.50 -0.04 -8.48
N ALA A 71 11.36 0.63 -7.34
CA ALA A 71 10.57 1.85 -7.22
C ALA A 71 11.35 2.89 -6.42
N TYR A 72 11.19 4.13 -6.82
CA TYR A 72 11.69 5.28 -6.09
C TYR A 72 10.59 6.33 -6.02
N ALA A 73 10.22 6.73 -4.82
CA ALA A 73 9.28 7.80 -4.56
C ALA A 73 10.03 8.98 -3.93
N LEU A 74 9.68 10.17 -4.37
CA LEU A 74 10.18 11.43 -3.86
C LEU A 74 8.97 12.32 -3.60
N ASP A 75 8.61 12.45 -2.35
CA ASP A 75 7.46 13.25 -1.94
C ASP A 75 7.93 14.64 -1.49
N MET A 76 7.08 15.65 -1.67
CA MET A 76 7.35 17.04 -1.27
C MET A 76 8.70 17.56 -1.78
N ALA A 77 9.02 17.33 -3.06
CA ALA A 77 10.27 17.80 -3.67
C ALA A 77 10.44 19.32 -3.49
N GLY A 78 11.62 19.75 -2.99
CA GLY A 78 11.92 21.15 -2.72
C GLY A 78 11.86 21.55 -1.24
N PHE A 79 11.36 20.68 -0.36
CA PHE A 79 11.45 20.86 1.09
C PHE A 79 12.70 20.17 1.65
N GLU A 80 13.28 20.73 2.70
CA GLU A 80 14.37 20.08 3.45
C GLU A 80 13.86 18.80 4.11
N HIS A 81 14.70 17.75 4.15
CA HIS A 81 14.37 16.44 4.72
C HIS A 81 13.10 15.80 4.15
N ASN A 82 12.79 16.06 2.87
CA ASN A 82 11.63 15.52 2.19
C ASN A 82 11.61 13.98 2.19
N PRO A 83 10.41 13.34 2.28
CA PRO A 83 10.29 11.89 2.27
C PRO A 83 10.84 11.27 0.98
N ARG A 84 11.61 10.20 1.12
CA ARG A 84 12.23 9.44 0.01
C ARG A 84 12.13 7.97 0.29
N THR A 85 11.45 7.26 -0.58
CA THR A 85 11.31 5.81 -0.48
C THR A 85 11.99 5.13 -1.65
N PHE A 86 12.86 4.20 -1.37
CA PHE A 86 13.48 3.32 -2.35
C PHE A 86 13.13 1.87 -2.03
N GLN A 87 12.67 1.13 -3.02
CA GLN A 87 12.36 -0.29 -2.88
C GLN A 87 12.86 -1.06 -4.08
N VAL A 88 13.46 -2.22 -3.81
CA VAL A 88 13.81 -3.24 -4.80
C VAL A 88 13.27 -4.57 -4.34
N ALA A 89 12.64 -5.31 -5.22
CA ALA A 89 12.22 -6.68 -5.00
C ALA A 89 12.60 -7.53 -6.21
N ALA A 90 13.03 -8.75 -5.93
CA ALA A 90 13.29 -9.77 -6.95
C ALA A 90 12.62 -11.06 -6.53
N ASP A 91 11.87 -11.68 -7.45
CA ASP A 91 11.21 -12.95 -7.21
C ASP A 91 11.29 -13.87 -8.42
N MET A 92 11.28 -15.17 -8.16
CA MET A 92 11.31 -16.18 -9.21
C MET A 92 10.54 -17.45 -8.80
N PRO A 93 9.90 -18.14 -9.75
CA PRO A 93 9.34 -19.46 -9.50
C PRO A 93 10.41 -20.53 -9.63
N PHE A 94 10.21 -21.64 -8.91
CA PHE A 94 10.92 -22.90 -9.15
C PHE A 94 9.97 -24.07 -8.92
N PHE A 95 10.37 -25.25 -9.40
CA PHE A 95 9.58 -26.46 -9.24
C PHE A 95 10.33 -27.44 -8.34
N LEU A 96 9.64 -27.92 -7.29
CA LEU A 96 10.15 -28.91 -6.38
C LEU A 96 9.00 -29.86 -6.00
N PHE A 97 9.27 -31.17 -5.96
CA PHE A 97 8.26 -32.21 -5.64
C PHE A 97 6.95 -32.08 -6.44
N ASN A 98 7.04 -31.74 -7.69
CA ASN A 98 5.90 -31.57 -8.61
C ASN A 98 4.94 -30.41 -8.23
N HIS A 99 5.37 -29.53 -7.30
CA HIS A 99 4.67 -28.29 -6.93
C HIS A 99 5.44 -27.07 -7.43
N ARG A 100 4.73 -26.02 -7.72
CA ARG A 100 5.33 -24.73 -8.05
C ARG A 100 5.57 -23.95 -6.74
N HIS A 101 6.76 -23.44 -6.60
CA HIS A 101 7.18 -22.62 -5.47
C HIS A 101 7.63 -21.25 -5.99
N GLY A 102 7.59 -20.25 -5.13
CA GLY A 102 8.15 -18.93 -5.35
C GLY A 102 9.15 -18.61 -4.26
N VAL A 103 10.24 -17.96 -4.62
CA VAL A 103 11.16 -17.31 -3.68
C VAL A 103 11.33 -15.87 -4.07
N GLY A 104 11.52 -15.01 -3.08
CA GLY A 104 11.72 -13.59 -3.28
C GLY A 104 12.64 -12.98 -2.23
N LEU A 105 13.25 -11.87 -2.62
CA LEU A 105 14.05 -11.00 -1.78
C LEU A 105 13.53 -9.59 -1.97
N SER A 106 13.29 -8.85 -0.90
CA SER A 106 12.94 -7.45 -0.95
C SER A 106 13.81 -6.60 -0.03
N LEU A 107 14.16 -5.42 -0.50
CA LEU A 107 14.88 -4.40 0.23
C LEU A 107 14.11 -3.09 0.08
N GLN A 108 13.84 -2.45 1.21
CA GLN A 108 13.18 -1.16 1.29
C GLN A 108 14.01 -0.23 2.15
N ASN A 109 14.11 1.01 1.72
CA ASN A 109 14.71 2.10 2.50
C ASN A 109 13.76 3.30 2.38
N ASP A 110 13.20 3.70 3.50
CA ASP A 110 12.27 4.82 3.59
C ASP A 110 12.83 5.86 4.54
N GLN A 111 13.01 7.08 4.04
CA GLN A 111 13.53 8.19 4.80
C GLN A 111 12.44 9.25 4.95
N ILE A 112 12.03 9.52 6.17
CA ILE A 112 10.98 10.50 6.49
C ILE A 112 11.51 11.47 7.54
N GLY A 113 11.85 12.70 7.14
CA GLY A 113 12.48 13.66 8.02
C GLY A 113 13.84 13.16 8.49
N LEU A 114 14.01 12.99 9.80
CA LEU A 114 15.23 12.51 10.45
C LEU A 114 15.21 10.98 10.72
N PHE A 115 14.08 10.31 10.41
CA PHE A 115 13.96 8.87 10.56
C PHE A 115 14.32 8.16 9.26
N THR A 116 14.99 7.01 9.38
CA THR A 116 15.26 6.10 8.27
C THR A 116 14.82 4.71 8.66
N HIS A 117 13.85 4.19 7.91
CA HIS A 117 13.27 2.86 8.06
C HIS A 117 13.84 1.94 6.99
N GLN A 118 14.53 0.89 7.38
CA GLN A 118 15.09 -0.10 6.45
C GLN A 118 14.47 -1.47 6.71
N ARG A 119 14.06 -2.14 5.64
CA ARG A 119 13.56 -3.52 5.70
C ARG A 119 14.28 -4.39 4.69
N LEU A 120 14.83 -5.50 5.16
CA LEU A 120 15.34 -6.59 4.34
C LEU A 120 14.49 -7.83 4.62
N ALA A 121 13.92 -8.45 3.59
CA ALA A 121 13.03 -9.58 3.77
C ALA A 121 13.27 -10.68 2.73
N LEU A 122 13.21 -11.92 3.19
CA LEU A 122 13.19 -13.14 2.39
C LEU A 122 11.76 -13.68 2.35
N GLN A 123 11.32 -14.12 1.19
CA GLN A 123 9.96 -14.55 0.92
C GLN A 123 9.94 -15.94 0.31
N TYR A 124 8.94 -16.71 0.70
CA TYR A 124 8.69 -18.03 0.15
C TYR A 124 7.19 -18.22 -0.05
N ALA A 125 6.79 -18.82 -1.18
CA ALA A 125 5.41 -19.18 -1.45
C ALA A 125 5.28 -20.58 -2.03
N LEU A 126 4.25 -21.30 -1.60
CA LEU A 126 3.82 -22.57 -2.16
C LEU A 126 2.56 -22.35 -3.01
N GLN A 127 2.57 -22.82 -4.24
CA GLN A 127 1.50 -22.62 -5.20
C GLN A 127 0.90 -23.97 -5.62
N ASN A 128 -0.42 -24.10 -5.45
CA ASN A 128 -1.18 -25.28 -5.83
C ASN A 128 -2.36 -24.93 -6.72
N LYS A 129 -2.67 -25.80 -7.67
CA LYS A 129 -3.88 -25.67 -8.47
C LYS A 129 -5.11 -26.02 -7.64
N LEU A 130 -6.09 -25.13 -7.59
CA LEU A 130 -7.32 -25.31 -6.84
C LEU A 130 -8.49 -24.65 -7.61
N LEU A 131 -9.62 -25.36 -7.75
CA LEU A 131 -10.87 -24.84 -8.34
C LEU A 131 -10.69 -24.06 -9.66
N GLY A 132 -9.84 -24.55 -10.55
CA GLY A 132 -9.58 -23.92 -11.86
C GLY A 132 -8.67 -22.71 -11.83
N GLY A 133 -8.16 -22.32 -10.66
CA GLY A 133 -7.17 -21.28 -10.44
C GLY A 133 -5.91 -21.82 -9.76
N THR A 134 -5.11 -20.92 -9.24
CA THR A 134 -3.91 -21.20 -8.43
C THR A 134 -4.04 -20.52 -7.07
N LEU A 135 -4.01 -21.31 -6.01
CA LEU A 135 -3.91 -20.84 -4.65
C LEU A 135 -2.43 -20.81 -4.26
N SER A 136 -1.98 -19.69 -3.73
CA SER A 136 -0.64 -19.50 -3.20
C SER A 136 -0.71 -19.15 -1.72
N VAL A 137 0.14 -19.79 -0.93
CA VAL A 137 0.34 -19.47 0.50
C VAL A 137 1.78 -19.03 0.66
N GLY A 138 2.00 -17.89 1.26
CA GLY A 138 3.33 -17.29 1.38
C GLY A 138 3.68 -16.92 2.81
N VAL A 139 4.97 -16.97 3.09
CA VAL A 139 5.59 -16.53 4.34
C VAL A 139 6.78 -15.62 4.03
N GLN A 140 6.99 -14.63 4.86
CA GLN A 140 8.11 -13.72 4.79
C GLN A 140 8.75 -13.60 6.17
N GLY A 141 10.07 -13.74 6.21
CA GLY A 141 10.87 -13.39 7.36
C GLY A 141 11.78 -12.21 7.00
N GLY A 142 11.87 -11.23 7.88
CA GLY A 142 12.63 -10.02 7.61
C GLY A 142 13.30 -9.45 8.86
N MET A 143 14.14 -8.45 8.61
CA MET A 143 14.76 -7.61 9.61
C MET A 143 14.39 -6.16 9.30
N LEU A 144 13.91 -5.48 10.33
CA LEU A 144 13.65 -4.05 10.35
C LEU A 144 14.81 -3.37 11.05
N SER A 145 15.25 -2.23 10.53
CA SER A 145 16.26 -1.37 11.14
C SER A 145 15.77 0.06 11.09
N GLU A 146 15.70 0.67 12.25
CA GLU A 146 15.25 2.03 12.46
C GLU A 146 16.44 2.88 12.87
N LYS A 147 16.61 4.03 12.23
CA LYS A 147 17.63 5.01 12.56
C LYS A 147 16.99 6.37 12.75
N PHE A 148 17.39 7.06 13.81
CA PHE A 148 17.07 8.47 14.03
C PHE A 148 18.37 9.29 14.04
N ASP A 149 18.46 10.28 13.15
CA ASP A 149 19.62 11.18 13.02
C ASP A 149 19.49 12.34 14.03
N GLY A 150 19.70 12.07 15.32
CA GLY A 150 19.56 13.03 16.40
C GLY A 150 20.57 14.18 16.34
N SER A 151 21.74 13.95 15.73
CA SER A 151 22.78 14.97 15.54
C SER A 151 22.36 16.13 14.62
N LYS A 152 21.27 15.94 13.86
CA LYS A 152 20.70 16.95 12.94
C LYS A 152 19.53 17.73 13.55
N VAL A 153 19.16 17.43 14.79
CA VAL A 153 18.06 18.14 15.48
C VAL A 153 18.56 19.53 15.90
N ASP A 154 17.94 20.57 15.38
CA ASP A 154 18.15 21.94 15.85
C ASP A 154 17.24 22.22 17.02
N LEU A 155 17.79 22.21 18.22
CA LEU A 155 17.06 22.48 19.48
C LEU A 155 17.01 23.97 19.83
N GLY A 156 17.55 24.86 19.01
CA GLY A 156 17.68 26.27 19.34
C GLY A 156 18.55 26.46 20.59
N GLU A 157 18.10 27.33 21.52
CA GLU A 157 18.86 27.67 22.73
C GLU A 157 18.67 26.70 23.91
N SER A 158 17.74 25.76 23.84
CA SER A 158 17.43 24.85 24.97
C SER A 158 17.71 23.39 24.60
N SER A 159 18.50 22.69 25.43
CA SER A 159 18.61 21.23 25.35
C SER A 159 17.35 20.62 25.97
N ASP A 160 16.45 20.04 25.18
CA ASP A 160 15.32 19.27 25.66
C ASP A 160 15.77 17.83 25.94
N PRO A 161 15.72 17.34 27.21
CA PRO A 161 16.10 15.96 27.54
C PRO A 161 15.26 14.89 26.86
N ALA A 162 14.08 15.24 26.32
CA ALA A 162 13.20 14.31 25.63
C ALA A 162 13.73 13.93 24.23
N PHE A 163 14.63 14.72 23.66
CA PHE A 163 15.22 14.45 22.34
C PHE A 163 16.66 13.97 22.48
N SER A 164 16.96 12.85 21.83
CA SER A 164 18.34 12.41 21.68
C SER A 164 19.07 13.34 20.71
N THR A 165 20.14 13.96 21.17
CA THR A 165 21.08 14.75 20.33
C THR A 165 22.14 13.88 19.67
N SER A 166 22.10 12.58 19.89
CA SER A 166 22.96 11.58 19.25
C SER A 166 22.17 10.72 18.29
N ASP A 167 22.84 10.21 17.26
CA ASP A 167 22.26 9.23 16.36
C ASP A 167 21.97 7.93 17.12
N VAL A 168 20.75 7.46 17.02
CA VAL A 168 20.32 6.21 17.63
C VAL A 168 19.78 5.26 16.56
N ASN A 169 20.02 3.98 16.75
CA ASN A 169 19.53 2.94 15.87
C ASN A 169 19.00 1.76 16.68
N GLY A 170 18.07 1.04 16.09
CA GLY A 170 17.52 -0.18 16.64
C GLY A 170 17.14 -1.15 15.53
N SER A 171 16.97 -2.42 15.86
CA SER A 171 16.55 -3.42 14.90
C SER A 171 15.59 -4.42 15.52
N GLY A 172 14.74 -5.02 14.70
CA GLY A 172 13.78 -6.04 15.11
C GLY A 172 13.57 -7.07 14.01
N MET A 173 13.15 -8.26 14.40
CA MET A 173 12.74 -9.29 13.46
C MET A 173 11.27 -9.15 13.12
N ASP A 174 10.93 -9.37 11.86
CA ASP A 174 9.59 -9.27 11.32
C ASP A 174 9.14 -10.56 10.62
N LEU A 175 7.87 -10.88 10.80
CA LEU A 175 7.22 -12.01 10.15
C LEU A 175 5.94 -11.54 9.45
N SER A 176 5.74 -12.03 8.22
CA SER A 176 4.53 -11.75 7.45
C SER A 176 3.97 -13.02 6.82
N LEU A 177 2.66 -13.08 6.66
CA LEU A 177 1.95 -14.18 6.02
C LEU A 177 1.08 -13.65 4.90
N GLY A 178 0.83 -14.50 3.90
CA GLY A 178 -0.02 -14.15 2.78
C GLY A 178 -0.77 -15.33 2.19
N LEU A 179 -1.92 -14.99 1.61
CA LEU A 179 -2.72 -15.85 0.76
C LEU A 179 -2.97 -15.12 -0.55
N TYR A 180 -2.92 -15.83 -1.66
CA TYR A 180 -3.19 -15.26 -2.96
C TYR A 180 -3.90 -16.30 -3.83
N TYR A 181 -5.05 -15.95 -4.37
CA TYR A 181 -5.77 -16.80 -5.31
C TYR A 181 -5.89 -16.11 -6.65
N GLN A 182 -5.39 -16.75 -7.69
CA GLN A 182 -5.42 -16.26 -9.06
C GLN A 182 -6.26 -17.20 -9.95
N HIS A 183 -7.32 -16.65 -10.50
CA HIS A 183 -8.10 -17.27 -11.56
C HIS A 183 -7.74 -16.65 -12.93
N LYS A 184 -8.30 -17.17 -14.03
CA LYS A 184 -8.02 -16.68 -15.39
C LYS A 184 -8.33 -15.20 -15.59
N ALA A 185 -9.40 -14.72 -15.00
CA ALA A 185 -9.91 -13.36 -15.20
C ALA A 185 -9.79 -12.45 -13.96
N TRP A 186 -9.63 -12.99 -12.76
CA TRP A 186 -9.62 -12.23 -11.52
C TRP A 186 -8.62 -12.81 -10.52
N TYR A 187 -8.27 -12.01 -9.56
CA TYR A 187 -7.45 -12.43 -8.43
C TYR A 187 -7.91 -11.77 -7.14
N VAL A 188 -7.58 -12.39 -6.02
CA VAL A 188 -7.71 -11.83 -4.69
C VAL A 188 -6.50 -12.23 -3.86
N GLY A 189 -6.01 -11.31 -3.07
CA GLY A 189 -4.89 -11.50 -2.15
C GLY A 189 -5.24 -10.97 -0.77
N LEU A 190 -4.80 -11.68 0.25
CA LEU A 190 -4.85 -11.29 1.65
C LEU A 190 -3.45 -11.42 2.22
N SER A 191 -3.01 -10.46 3.01
CA SER A 191 -1.74 -10.57 3.74
C SER A 191 -1.79 -9.80 5.04
N ALA A 192 -0.92 -10.23 5.95
CA ALA A 192 -0.66 -9.56 7.20
C ALA A 192 0.85 -9.41 7.35
N GLN A 193 1.31 -8.18 7.50
CA GLN A 193 2.69 -7.82 7.77
C GLN A 193 2.86 -7.45 9.24
N HIS A 194 4.10 -7.47 9.70
CA HIS A 194 4.46 -7.11 11.07
C HIS A 194 3.71 -7.92 12.13
N LEU A 195 3.50 -9.23 11.87
CA LEU A 195 2.76 -10.13 12.79
C LEU A 195 3.43 -10.29 14.16
N THR A 196 4.73 -10.08 14.24
CA THR A 196 5.48 -10.08 15.50
C THR A 196 5.28 -8.80 16.30
N SER A 197 4.66 -7.76 15.68
CA SER A 197 4.52 -6.42 16.25
C SER A 197 5.81 -5.97 16.96
N PRO A 198 6.96 -5.93 16.24
CA PRO A 198 8.25 -5.72 16.86
C PRO A 198 8.30 -4.36 17.54
N THR A 199 8.82 -4.34 18.77
CA THR A 199 9.17 -3.11 19.48
C THR A 199 10.66 -2.89 19.31
N ILE A 200 11.03 -1.76 18.70
CA ILE A 200 12.41 -1.38 18.42
C ILE A 200 12.81 -0.27 19.38
N ASN A 201 13.83 -0.53 20.18
CA ASN A 201 14.36 0.44 21.12
C ASN A 201 15.27 1.42 20.36
N LEU A 202 14.96 2.71 20.44
CA LEU A 202 15.73 3.81 19.89
C LEU A 202 16.42 4.57 21.02
N GLY A 203 17.63 4.15 21.39
CA GLY A 203 18.32 4.66 22.56
C GLY A 203 17.79 4.07 23.87
N GLU A 204 17.94 4.82 24.97
CA GLU A 204 17.62 4.32 26.33
C GLU A 204 16.15 4.56 26.72
N THR A 205 15.46 5.50 26.09
CA THR A 205 14.15 6.00 26.56
C THR A 205 13.03 5.90 25.53
N ASN A 206 13.35 5.71 24.24
CA ASN A 206 12.35 5.71 23.18
C ASN A 206 12.15 4.31 22.62
N GLU A 207 10.89 3.91 22.52
CA GLU A 207 10.45 2.65 21.93
C GLU A 207 9.54 2.93 20.75
N LEU A 208 9.83 2.33 19.59
CA LEU A 208 8.96 2.33 18.43
C LEU A 208 8.29 0.95 18.31
N LYS A 209 7.01 0.89 18.56
CA LYS A 209 6.20 -0.31 18.32
C LYS A 209 5.60 -0.25 16.94
N ILE A 210 5.82 -1.28 16.13
CA ILE A 210 5.25 -1.41 14.80
C ILE A 210 4.07 -2.36 14.87
N ASP A 211 2.87 -1.85 14.65
CA ASP A 211 1.65 -2.66 14.69
C ASP A 211 1.45 -3.46 13.42
N ALA A 212 0.74 -4.60 13.54
CA ALA A 212 0.45 -5.45 12.39
C ALA A 212 -0.42 -4.72 11.36
N THR A 213 -0.02 -4.83 10.08
CA THR A 213 -0.73 -4.22 8.96
C THR A 213 -1.34 -5.29 8.07
N TYR A 214 -2.61 -5.14 7.74
CA TYR A 214 -3.40 -6.08 6.94
C TYR A 214 -3.69 -5.49 5.57
N TYR A 215 -3.56 -6.32 4.55
CA TYR A 215 -3.78 -5.94 3.16
C TYR A 215 -4.81 -6.86 2.51
N LEU A 216 -5.77 -6.26 1.81
CA LEU A 216 -6.68 -6.95 0.91
C LEU A 216 -6.50 -6.37 -0.48
N THR A 217 -6.12 -7.19 -1.44
CA THR A 217 -6.03 -6.77 -2.85
C THR A 217 -6.92 -7.60 -3.73
N GLY A 218 -7.40 -7.01 -4.82
CA GLY A 218 -8.20 -7.73 -5.80
C GLY A 218 -8.20 -7.02 -7.14
N GLY A 219 -8.42 -7.78 -8.21
CA GLY A 219 -8.49 -7.21 -9.53
C GLY A 219 -9.17 -8.13 -10.55
N TYR A 220 -9.56 -7.53 -11.65
CA TYR A 220 -10.24 -8.20 -12.74
C TYR A 220 -9.61 -7.85 -14.09
N ASN A 221 -9.59 -8.79 -15.04
CA ASN A 221 -9.09 -8.60 -16.40
C ASN A 221 -10.27 -8.62 -17.37
N ILE A 222 -10.71 -7.46 -17.84
CA ILE A 222 -11.79 -7.27 -18.80
C ILE A 222 -11.19 -7.23 -20.20
N ARG A 223 -11.32 -8.30 -20.96
CA ARG A 223 -10.89 -8.33 -22.37
C ARG A 223 -11.91 -7.57 -23.21
N LEU A 224 -11.43 -6.61 -23.99
CA LEU A 224 -12.26 -5.84 -24.90
C LEU A 224 -12.47 -6.62 -26.22
N ARG A 225 -13.36 -6.09 -27.07
CA ARG A 225 -13.58 -6.62 -28.43
C ARG A 225 -12.30 -6.62 -29.28
N ASN A 226 -11.43 -5.64 -29.05
CA ASN A 226 -10.08 -5.62 -29.60
C ASN A 226 -9.21 -6.56 -28.75
N PRO A 227 -8.66 -7.65 -29.31
CA PRO A 227 -7.90 -8.66 -28.57
C PRO A 227 -6.59 -8.11 -27.96
N PHE A 228 -6.12 -6.98 -28.46
CA PHE A 228 -4.90 -6.32 -27.96
C PHE A 228 -5.16 -5.44 -26.73
N LEU A 229 -6.42 -5.15 -26.40
CA LEU A 229 -6.80 -4.23 -25.32
C LEU A 229 -7.45 -4.97 -24.17
N THR A 230 -6.96 -4.72 -22.96
CA THR A 230 -7.52 -5.24 -21.70
C THR A 230 -7.65 -4.12 -20.68
N ILE A 231 -8.82 -3.98 -20.07
CA ILE A 231 -9.01 -3.10 -18.92
C ILE A 231 -8.77 -3.94 -17.65
N LYS A 232 -7.94 -3.42 -16.75
CA LYS A 232 -7.58 -4.08 -15.49
C LYS A 232 -7.92 -3.17 -14.30
N PRO A 233 -9.18 -3.17 -13.83
CA PRO A 233 -9.51 -2.57 -12.56
C PRO A 233 -8.88 -3.38 -11.43
N SER A 234 -8.38 -2.69 -10.40
CA SER A 234 -7.86 -3.30 -9.19
C SER A 234 -8.10 -2.42 -7.97
N VAL A 235 -8.12 -3.05 -6.80
CA VAL A 235 -8.29 -2.39 -5.51
C VAL A 235 -7.25 -2.92 -4.54
N LEU A 236 -6.76 -2.04 -3.68
CA LEU A 236 -5.95 -2.36 -2.51
C LEU A 236 -6.59 -1.68 -1.30
N VAL A 237 -6.84 -2.45 -0.25
CA VAL A 237 -7.28 -1.94 1.05
C VAL A 237 -6.22 -2.30 2.07
N THR A 238 -5.80 -1.33 2.84
CA THR A 238 -4.79 -1.46 3.90
C THR A 238 -5.36 -1.00 5.22
N THR A 239 -5.10 -1.72 6.30
CA THR A 239 -5.49 -1.32 7.65
C THR A 239 -4.50 -1.84 8.68
N ASP A 240 -4.25 -1.04 9.71
CA ASP A 240 -3.51 -1.39 10.92
C ASP A 240 -4.46 -1.72 12.10
N GLY A 241 -5.76 -1.87 11.82
CA GLY A 241 -6.81 -2.07 12.82
C GLY A 241 -7.40 -0.76 13.37
N THR A 242 -6.73 0.37 13.20
CA THR A 242 -7.21 1.70 13.62
C THR A 242 -7.55 2.59 12.43
N THR A 243 -6.72 2.57 11.42
CA THR A 243 -6.88 3.36 10.20
C THR A 243 -7.17 2.47 8.99
N TRP A 244 -7.86 3.05 8.01
CA TRP A 244 -8.19 2.37 6.76
C TRP A 244 -7.77 3.23 5.58
N ARG A 245 -7.10 2.62 4.63
CA ARG A 245 -6.77 3.22 3.35
C ARG A 245 -7.28 2.34 2.23
N GLY A 246 -7.85 2.96 1.19
CA GLY A 246 -8.29 2.27 -0.02
C GLY A 246 -7.74 2.94 -1.26
N ASP A 247 -7.10 2.17 -2.12
CA ASP A 247 -6.58 2.62 -3.42
C ASP A 247 -7.35 1.89 -4.53
N LEU A 248 -7.91 2.65 -5.47
CA LEU A 248 -8.66 2.11 -6.61
C LEU A 248 -7.94 2.47 -7.90
N THR A 249 -7.57 1.47 -8.69
CA THR A 249 -6.81 1.67 -9.92
C THR A 249 -7.58 1.16 -11.14
N GLY A 250 -7.61 1.98 -12.18
CA GLY A 250 -8.07 1.59 -13.51
C GLY A 250 -6.93 1.62 -14.52
N ARG A 251 -6.57 0.49 -15.12
CA ARG A 251 -5.51 0.40 -16.15
C ARG A 251 -6.05 -0.06 -17.47
N LEU A 252 -5.61 0.57 -18.55
CA LEU A 252 -5.76 0.09 -19.91
C LEU A 252 -4.42 -0.51 -20.37
N VAL A 253 -4.42 -1.77 -20.74
CA VAL A 253 -3.24 -2.49 -21.21
C VAL A 253 -3.40 -2.80 -22.68
N TYR A 254 -2.46 -2.34 -23.50
CA TYR A 254 -2.33 -2.68 -24.91
C TYR A 254 -1.17 -3.65 -25.06
N GLN A 255 -1.45 -4.86 -25.57
CA GLN A 255 -0.46 -5.90 -25.79
C GLN A 255 -0.46 -6.32 -27.25
N TYR A 256 0.67 -6.11 -27.92
CA TYR A 256 0.90 -6.54 -29.30
C TYR A 256 2.23 -7.30 -29.38
N GLU A 257 2.17 -8.57 -29.76
CA GLU A 257 3.32 -9.49 -29.77
C GLU A 257 4.06 -9.52 -28.43
N LYS A 258 5.33 -9.06 -28.41
CA LYS A 258 6.19 -8.98 -27.22
C LYS A 258 6.17 -7.59 -26.54
N ARG A 259 5.43 -6.62 -27.11
CA ARG A 259 5.35 -5.24 -26.61
C ARG A 259 4.10 -5.07 -25.77
N MET A 260 4.27 -4.47 -24.63
CA MET A 260 3.17 -4.11 -23.73
C MET A 260 3.30 -2.64 -23.36
N LEU A 261 2.21 -1.91 -23.58
CA LEU A 261 2.05 -0.53 -23.13
C LEU A 261 0.85 -0.49 -22.19
N TYR A 262 0.96 0.23 -21.11
CA TYR A 262 -0.19 0.47 -20.25
C TYR A 262 -0.21 1.90 -19.73
N GLY A 263 -1.40 2.39 -19.42
CA GLY A 263 -1.66 3.65 -18.76
C GLY A 263 -2.84 3.48 -17.83
N GLY A 264 -2.88 4.24 -16.77
CA GLY A 264 -3.95 4.15 -15.79
C GLY A 264 -3.97 5.31 -14.81
N VAL A 265 -4.97 5.25 -13.92
CA VAL A 265 -5.18 6.19 -12.82
C VAL A 265 -5.40 5.38 -11.55
N THR A 266 -4.77 5.83 -10.48
CA THR A 266 -4.96 5.31 -9.12
C THR A 266 -5.50 6.41 -8.25
#